data_5704d17ff73b8ded66e8d41eca46680b
#
_entry.id   5704d17ff73b8ded66e8d41eca46680b
#
_cell.length_a   1.000
_cell.length_b   1.000
_cell.length_c   1.000
_cell.angle_alpha   90.00
_cell.angle_beta   90.00
_cell.angle_gamma   90.00
#
_symmetry.space_group_name_H-M   'P 1'
#
loop_
_entity.id
_entity.type
_entity.pdbx_description
1 polymer ?
#
loop_
_entity_poly.entity_id
_entity_poly.type
_entity_poly.pdbx_seq_one_letter_code
_entity_poly.pdbx_strand_id
1 'polypeptide(L)'
;MENHDGSRSVEVILPCLDEAAALPWVLDRIPPGYGVLVADNGSRDGSPEVARARGARVVDVPRRGYGAAVQAGLRAARADIVCFCDADASLDPAQLPRLVAELARPAAAGAGCLVLGRRRPTSAQAWPAHARLGNAVVAWQLRRRGVPVRDLGPMRAARRADLLNLPVADLRFGYPLELLLRASQADWRVVETDVDYLPRVGRSKVTGTPLGTARTVRDMTAILAGVR
;
A
#
# COMPACT_ATOMS: atom_id res chain seq x y z
N MET A 1 -22.59 -26.47 -9.27
CA MET A 1 -23.12 -25.34 -10.06
C MET A 1 -22.62 -24.08 -9.36
N GLU A 2 -21.38 -23.64 -9.70
CA GLU A 2 -20.79 -22.42 -9.12
C GLU A 2 -21.43 -21.23 -9.84
N ASN A 3 -22.20 -20.44 -9.07
CA ASN A 3 -22.64 -19.14 -9.52
C ASN A 3 -21.41 -18.26 -9.74
N HIS A 4 -20.97 -18.14 -10.98
CA HIS A 4 -20.09 -17.05 -11.41
C HIS A 4 -20.93 -15.76 -11.46
N ASP A 5 -21.22 -15.21 -10.28
CA ASP A 5 -21.52 -13.80 -10.15
C ASP A 5 -20.24 -13.06 -10.57
N GLY A 6 -20.31 -12.19 -11.58
CA GLY A 6 -19.18 -11.51 -12.21
C GLY A 6 -18.42 -10.53 -11.29
N SER A 7 -18.46 -10.74 -9.97
CA SER A 7 -17.67 -9.97 -9.01
C SER A 7 -16.22 -10.45 -9.04
N ARG A 8 -15.30 -9.54 -9.37
CA ARG A 8 -13.86 -9.83 -9.35
C ARG A 8 -13.40 -10.13 -7.94
N SER A 9 -12.60 -11.18 -7.78
CA SER A 9 -12.00 -11.52 -6.49
C SER A 9 -11.05 -10.42 -6.01
N VAL A 10 -11.03 -10.16 -4.69
CA VAL A 10 -10.19 -9.14 -4.07
C VAL A 10 -9.33 -9.77 -2.98
N GLU A 11 -8.06 -9.42 -2.93
CA GLU A 11 -7.14 -9.85 -1.86
C GLU A 11 -6.37 -8.64 -1.29
N VAL A 12 -6.32 -8.54 0.03
CA VAL A 12 -5.62 -7.48 0.75
C VAL A 12 -4.24 -7.96 1.13
N ILE A 13 -3.22 -7.26 0.66
CA ILE A 13 -1.82 -7.49 0.98
C ILE A 13 -1.43 -6.55 2.11
N LEU A 14 -0.97 -7.12 3.22
CA LEU A 14 -0.50 -6.43 4.41
C LEU A 14 1.02 -6.62 4.53
N PRO A 15 1.85 -5.67 4.08
CA PRO A 15 3.28 -5.68 4.39
C PRO A 15 3.47 -5.58 5.91
N CYS A 16 4.13 -6.56 6.51
CA CYS A 16 4.21 -6.70 7.96
C CYS A 16 5.66 -6.79 8.44
N LEU A 17 5.96 -6.06 9.52
CA LEU A 17 7.21 -6.21 10.28
C LEU A 17 6.95 -5.79 11.72
N ASP A 18 6.91 -6.76 12.65
CA ASP A 18 6.67 -6.55 14.08
C ASP A 18 5.39 -5.71 14.35
N GLU A 19 4.22 -6.24 13.96
CA GLU A 19 2.90 -5.62 14.08
C GLU A 19 1.90 -6.52 14.83
N ALA A 20 2.37 -7.47 15.66
CA ALA A 20 1.50 -8.41 16.37
C ALA A 20 0.40 -7.73 17.20
N ALA A 21 0.68 -6.56 17.77
CA ALA A 21 -0.29 -5.81 18.55
C ALA A 21 -1.40 -5.16 17.71
N ALA A 22 -1.11 -4.79 16.45
CA ALA A 22 -2.04 -4.11 15.55
C ALA A 22 -2.84 -5.09 14.68
N LEU A 23 -2.23 -6.20 14.28
CA LEU A 23 -2.81 -7.18 13.35
C LEU A 23 -4.21 -7.66 13.75
N PRO A 24 -4.54 -7.93 15.02
CA PRO A 24 -5.89 -8.31 15.39
C PRO A 24 -6.94 -7.33 14.92
N TRP A 25 -6.73 -6.05 15.20
CA TRP A 25 -7.67 -4.99 14.80
C TRP A 25 -7.76 -4.84 13.28
N VAL A 26 -6.63 -4.94 12.57
CA VAL A 26 -6.58 -4.83 11.11
C VAL A 26 -7.31 -6.00 10.46
N LEU A 27 -7.05 -7.23 10.90
CA LEU A 27 -7.64 -8.44 10.32
C LEU A 27 -9.14 -8.56 10.58
N ASP A 28 -9.60 -8.17 11.77
CA ASP A 28 -11.02 -8.18 12.13
C ASP A 28 -11.86 -7.16 11.33
N ARG A 29 -11.20 -6.20 10.64
CA ARG A 29 -11.83 -5.14 9.83
C ARG A 29 -11.69 -5.33 8.32
N ILE A 30 -11.12 -6.44 7.90
CA ILE A 30 -11.10 -6.81 6.48
C ILE A 30 -12.53 -7.01 6.01
N PRO A 31 -12.94 -6.42 4.87
CA PRO A 31 -14.29 -6.57 4.36
C PRO A 31 -14.66 -8.04 4.08
N PRO A 32 -15.89 -8.45 4.37
CA PRO A 32 -16.35 -9.79 4.03
C PRO A 32 -16.13 -10.13 2.55
N GLY A 33 -15.67 -11.35 2.27
CA GLY A 33 -15.38 -11.81 0.92
C GLY A 33 -14.01 -11.39 0.36
N TYR A 34 -13.23 -10.55 1.08
CA TYR A 34 -11.86 -10.24 0.69
C TYR A 34 -10.89 -11.27 1.28
N GLY A 35 -9.99 -11.79 0.44
CA GLY A 35 -8.86 -12.58 0.89
C GLY A 35 -7.82 -11.73 1.61
N VAL A 36 -7.01 -12.32 2.48
CA VAL A 36 -5.94 -11.62 3.20
C VAL A 36 -4.62 -12.35 3.06
N LEU A 37 -3.59 -11.59 2.73
CA LEU A 37 -2.22 -12.05 2.60
C LEU A 37 -1.30 -11.12 3.41
N VAL A 38 -0.69 -11.65 4.46
CA VAL A 38 0.35 -10.97 5.24
C VAL A 38 1.72 -11.30 4.63
N ALA A 39 2.41 -10.29 4.15
CA ALA A 39 3.78 -10.41 3.65
C ALA A 39 4.75 -10.08 4.78
N ASP A 40 5.17 -11.09 5.51
CA ASP A 40 6.03 -10.94 6.70
C ASP A 40 7.48 -10.68 6.32
N ASN A 41 8.00 -9.53 6.67
CA ASN A 41 9.37 -9.11 6.36
C ASN A 41 10.36 -9.44 7.48
N GLY A 42 10.13 -10.58 8.15
CA GLY A 42 10.95 -11.16 9.18
C GLY A 42 10.67 -10.60 10.58
N SER A 43 9.40 -10.58 10.97
CA SER A 43 8.95 -10.23 12.32
C SER A 43 9.53 -11.16 13.38
N ARG A 44 9.63 -10.65 14.62
CA ARG A 44 10.14 -11.38 15.78
C ARG A 44 9.20 -11.32 16.98
N ASP A 45 8.04 -10.70 16.79
CA ASP A 45 7.05 -10.43 17.85
C ASP A 45 5.83 -11.38 17.81
N GLY A 46 5.84 -12.42 16.95
CA GLY A 46 4.72 -13.33 16.77
C GLY A 46 3.68 -12.86 15.73
N SER A 47 3.98 -11.83 14.94
CA SER A 47 3.07 -11.34 13.89
C SER A 47 2.59 -12.44 12.93
N PRO A 48 3.45 -13.34 12.40
CA PRO A 48 3.01 -14.42 11.51
C PRO A 48 2.02 -15.38 12.17
N GLU A 49 2.23 -15.72 13.44
CA GLU A 49 1.36 -16.62 14.21
C GLU A 49 -0.01 -15.98 14.45
N VAL A 50 -0.03 -14.70 14.82
CA VAL A 50 -1.27 -13.91 14.99
C VAL A 50 -2.05 -13.87 13.69
N ALA A 51 -1.37 -13.66 12.54
CA ALA A 51 -2.00 -13.62 11.24
C ALA A 51 -2.65 -14.97 10.86
N ARG A 52 -1.89 -16.07 11.01
CA ARG A 52 -2.39 -17.43 10.70
C ARG A 52 -3.58 -17.82 11.59
N ALA A 53 -3.52 -17.49 12.88
CA ALA A 53 -4.60 -17.77 13.82
C ALA A 53 -5.93 -17.06 13.46
N ARG A 54 -5.86 -15.98 12.65
CA ARG A 54 -7.01 -15.26 12.10
C ARG A 54 -7.35 -15.62 10.65
N GLY A 55 -6.83 -16.72 10.15
CA GLY A 55 -7.14 -17.23 8.81
C GLY A 55 -6.43 -16.48 7.66
N ALA A 56 -5.51 -15.56 7.94
CA ALA A 56 -4.73 -14.91 6.90
C ALA A 56 -3.67 -15.86 6.33
N ARG A 57 -3.47 -15.82 5.02
CA ARG A 57 -2.29 -16.43 4.40
C ARG A 57 -1.06 -15.63 4.78
N VAL A 58 0.06 -16.30 5.01
CA VAL A 58 1.33 -15.63 5.34
C VAL A 58 2.39 -16.05 4.33
N VAL A 59 3.12 -15.06 3.82
CA VAL A 59 4.30 -15.25 2.96
C VAL A 59 5.50 -14.68 3.68
N ASP A 60 6.51 -15.54 3.88
CA ASP A 60 7.79 -15.13 4.46
C ASP A 60 8.63 -14.40 3.39
N VAL A 61 9.14 -13.21 3.75
CA VAL A 61 9.92 -12.36 2.86
C VAL A 61 11.33 -12.17 3.43
N PRO A 62 12.29 -13.01 3.03
CA PRO A 62 13.65 -13.00 3.61
C PRO A 62 14.39 -11.67 3.34
N ARG A 63 14.16 -11.07 2.18
CA ARG A 63 14.78 -9.80 1.81
C ARG A 63 14.11 -8.64 2.53
N ARG A 64 14.86 -7.95 3.38
CA ARG A 64 14.36 -6.78 4.10
C ARG A 64 14.03 -5.61 3.18
N GLY A 65 12.88 -4.98 3.40
CA GLY A 65 12.43 -3.76 2.73
C GLY A 65 10.92 -3.75 2.48
N TYR A 66 10.33 -2.57 2.55
CA TYR A 66 8.89 -2.38 2.31
C TYR A 66 8.50 -2.86 0.91
N GLY A 67 9.23 -2.41 -0.12
CA GLY A 67 8.98 -2.83 -1.51
C GLY A 67 9.17 -4.34 -1.71
N ALA A 68 10.10 -4.97 -0.99
CA ALA A 68 10.27 -6.42 -1.03
C ALA A 68 9.03 -7.15 -0.50
N ALA A 69 8.46 -6.68 0.61
CA ALA A 69 7.24 -7.24 1.18
C ALA A 69 6.04 -7.06 0.23
N VAL A 70 5.87 -5.85 -0.30
CA VAL A 70 4.79 -5.56 -1.26
C VAL A 70 4.90 -6.43 -2.51
N GLN A 71 6.08 -6.53 -3.12
CA GLN A 71 6.28 -7.34 -4.32
C GLN A 71 6.11 -8.84 -4.07
N ALA A 72 6.58 -9.35 -2.93
CA ALA A 72 6.37 -10.74 -2.56
C ALA A 72 4.88 -11.05 -2.37
N GLY A 73 4.15 -10.18 -1.67
CA GLY A 73 2.70 -10.27 -1.53
C GLY A 73 1.99 -10.22 -2.88
N LEU A 74 2.34 -9.30 -3.77
CA LEU A 74 1.75 -9.17 -5.11
C LEU A 74 1.95 -10.44 -5.95
N ARG A 75 3.14 -11.04 -5.92
CA ARG A 75 3.42 -12.30 -6.63
C ARG A 75 2.64 -13.47 -6.05
N ALA A 76 2.49 -13.53 -4.72
CA ALA A 76 1.79 -14.60 -4.02
C ALA A 76 0.26 -14.44 -4.02
N ALA A 77 -0.25 -13.25 -4.30
CA ALA A 77 -1.67 -12.98 -4.43
C ALA A 77 -2.29 -13.78 -5.56
N ARG A 78 -3.57 -14.13 -5.41
CA ARG A 78 -4.33 -14.99 -6.35
C ARG A 78 -5.54 -14.29 -6.95
N ALA A 79 -6.01 -13.22 -6.31
CA ALA A 79 -7.19 -12.48 -6.73
C ALA A 79 -6.93 -11.57 -7.94
N ASP A 80 -8.00 -11.17 -8.63
CA ASP A 80 -7.96 -10.27 -9.78
C ASP A 80 -7.60 -8.84 -9.39
N ILE A 81 -8.10 -8.42 -8.23
CA ILE A 81 -7.83 -7.11 -7.64
C ILE A 81 -6.99 -7.32 -6.39
N VAL A 82 -5.96 -6.53 -6.23
CA VAL A 82 -5.17 -6.46 -5.01
C VAL A 82 -5.30 -5.09 -4.37
N CYS A 83 -5.40 -5.11 -3.05
CA CYS A 83 -5.36 -3.93 -2.21
C CYS A 83 -4.10 -3.99 -1.34
N PHE A 84 -3.41 -2.87 -1.19
CA PHE A 84 -2.35 -2.72 -0.19
C PHE A 84 -2.89 -1.90 0.98
N CYS A 85 -2.61 -2.34 2.19
CA CYS A 85 -2.93 -1.63 3.42
C CYS A 85 -1.80 -1.85 4.43
N ASP A 86 -1.48 -0.81 5.23
CA ASP A 86 -0.49 -0.96 6.30
C ASP A 86 -1.05 -1.85 7.43
N ALA A 87 -0.19 -2.64 8.05
CA ALA A 87 -0.55 -3.59 9.11
C ALA A 87 -0.53 -2.97 10.53
N ASP A 88 -0.30 -1.66 10.67
CA ASP A 88 -0.07 -0.94 11.92
C ASP A 88 -1.31 -0.24 12.49
N ALA A 89 -2.51 -0.56 11.98
CA ALA A 89 -3.80 0.03 12.33
C ALA A 89 -3.92 1.55 12.06
N SER A 90 -3.00 2.15 11.31
CA SER A 90 -3.13 3.56 10.92
C SER A 90 -4.15 3.80 9.80
N LEU A 91 -4.56 2.74 9.13
CA LEU A 91 -5.58 2.74 8.07
C LEU A 91 -6.65 1.69 8.37
N ASP A 92 -7.91 2.04 8.21
CA ASP A 92 -9.02 1.14 8.42
C ASP A 92 -9.32 0.33 7.16
N PRO A 93 -9.08 -1.00 7.14
CA PRO A 93 -9.37 -1.84 5.98
C PRO A 93 -10.84 -1.80 5.53
N ALA A 94 -11.78 -1.48 6.42
CA ALA A 94 -13.20 -1.33 6.09
C ALA A 94 -13.47 -0.24 5.02
N GLN A 95 -12.49 0.61 4.74
CA GLN A 95 -12.58 1.63 3.68
C GLN A 95 -12.15 1.14 2.29
N LEU A 96 -11.55 -0.05 2.19
CA LEU A 96 -11.06 -0.63 0.92
C LEU A 96 -12.14 -0.77 -0.16
N PRO A 97 -13.41 -1.12 0.14
CA PRO A 97 -14.44 -1.21 -0.89
C PRO A 97 -14.65 0.09 -1.67
N ARG A 98 -14.40 1.25 -1.05
CA ARG A 98 -14.49 2.57 -1.73
C ARG A 98 -13.41 2.71 -2.81
N LEU A 99 -12.20 2.20 -2.56
CA LEU A 99 -11.11 2.20 -3.54
C LEU A 99 -11.39 1.18 -4.66
N VAL A 100 -11.88 0.00 -4.31
CA VAL A 100 -12.23 -1.04 -5.28
C VAL A 100 -13.34 -0.59 -6.21
N ALA A 101 -14.36 0.12 -5.70
CA ALA A 101 -15.43 0.67 -6.50
C ALA A 101 -14.92 1.67 -7.58
N GLU A 102 -13.88 2.44 -7.27
CA GLU A 102 -13.26 3.35 -8.25
C GLU A 102 -12.59 2.61 -9.43
N LEU A 103 -12.14 1.37 -9.24
CA LEU A 103 -11.59 0.54 -10.33
C LEU A 103 -12.64 0.11 -11.34
N ALA A 104 -13.91 0.04 -10.95
CA ALA A 104 -15.02 -0.32 -11.84
C ALA A 104 -15.41 0.82 -12.79
N ARG A 105 -14.99 2.05 -12.51
CA ARG A 105 -15.26 3.20 -13.40
C ARG A 105 -14.49 3.07 -14.71
N PRO A 106 -15.10 3.40 -15.84
CA PRO A 106 -14.44 3.32 -17.13
C PRO A 106 -13.12 4.11 -17.14
N ALA A 107 -12.05 3.44 -17.57
CA ALA A 107 -10.79 4.06 -17.97
C ALA A 107 -10.69 4.04 -19.49
N ALA A 108 -9.77 4.80 -20.08
CA ALA A 108 -9.45 4.64 -21.49
C ALA A 108 -9.14 3.18 -21.79
N ALA A 109 -9.57 2.69 -22.93
CA ALA A 109 -9.43 1.28 -23.29
C ALA A 109 -7.95 0.85 -23.20
N GLY A 110 -7.68 -0.19 -22.40
CA GLY A 110 -6.34 -0.75 -22.24
C GLY A 110 -5.45 -0.07 -21.19
N ALA A 111 -5.83 1.07 -20.63
CA ALA A 111 -5.05 1.72 -19.59
C ALA A 111 -5.29 1.08 -18.20
N GLY A 112 -4.21 0.85 -17.44
CA GLY A 112 -4.31 0.43 -16.04
C GLY A 112 -4.92 1.52 -15.16
N CYS A 113 -5.33 1.13 -13.96
CA CYS A 113 -5.85 2.07 -12.97
C CYS A 113 -5.23 1.81 -11.60
N LEU A 114 -4.73 2.87 -10.97
CA LEU A 114 -4.24 2.85 -9.58
C LEU A 114 -5.08 3.81 -8.74
N VAL A 115 -5.77 3.27 -7.76
CA VAL A 115 -6.55 4.06 -6.79
C VAL A 115 -5.76 4.17 -5.50
N LEU A 116 -5.65 5.39 -4.97
CA LEU A 116 -4.91 5.73 -3.75
C LEU A 116 -5.88 6.18 -2.67
N GLY A 117 -5.67 5.73 -1.46
CA GLY A 117 -6.30 6.29 -0.27
C GLY A 117 -5.56 7.56 0.18
N ARG A 118 -6.11 8.74 -0.12
CA ARG A 118 -5.58 10.02 0.36
C ARG A 118 -5.88 10.17 1.84
N ARG A 119 -4.84 10.27 2.66
CA ARG A 119 -4.97 10.32 4.11
C ARG A 119 -5.65 11.58 4.61
N ARG A 120 -6.69 11.39 5.42
CA ARG A 120 -7.37 12.43 6.20
C ARG A 120 -7.13 12.15 7.68
N PRO A 121 -6.19 12.86 8.34
CA PRO A 121 -5.87 12.57 9.72
C PRO A 121 -7.07 12.85 10.62
N THR A 122 -7.44 11.88 11.46
CA THR A 122 -8.53 12.01 12.44
C THR A 122 -8.12 12.79 13.68
N SER A 123 -6.81 12.96 13.88
CA SER A 123 -6.24 13.76 14.98
C SER A 123 -4.86 14.31 14.60
N ALA A 124 -4.38 15.29 15.33
CA ALA A 124 -3.03 15.85 15.14
C ALA A 124 -1.92 14.80 15.36
N GLN A 125 -2.16 13.82 16.22
CA GLN A 125 -1.22 12.73 16.54
C GLN A 125 -1.15 11.68 15.42
N ALA A 126 -2.22 11.51 14.63
CA ALA A 126 -2.25 10.53 13.55
C ALA A 126 -1.18 10.82 12.48
N TRP A 127 -0.91 12.09 12.20
CA TRP A 127 0.06 12.47 11.17
C TRP A 127 0.91 13.67 11.60
N PRO A 128 2.10 13.44 12.15
CA PRO A 128 3.00 14.51 12.62
C PRO A 128 3.34 15.53 11.52
N ALA A 129 3.50 16.81 11.89
CA ALA A 129 3.68 17.91 10.95
C ALA A 129 4.89 17.71 10.01
N HIS A 130 6.02 17.19 10.52
CA HIS A 130 7.21 16.92 9.69
C HIS A 130 6.95 15.84 8.62
N ALA A 131 6.17 14.80 8.94
CA ALA A 131 5.81 13.76 7.98
C ALA A 131 4.80 14.28 6.93
N ARG A 132 3.88 15.15 7.33
CA ARG A 132 2.97 15.86 6.41
C ARG A 132 3.73 16.75 5.45
N LEU A 133 4.72 17.52 5.93
CA LEU A 133 5.57 18.36 5.10
C LEU A 133 6.37 17.51 4.10
N GLY A 134 6.98 16.42 4.55
CA GLY A 134 7.70 15.49 3.66
C GLY A 134 6.80 14.94 2.57
N ASN A 135 5.60 14.50 2.91
CA ASN A 135 4.62 14.04 1.92
C ASN A 135 4.22 15.16 0.94
N ALA A 136 4.00 16.38 1.42
CA ALA A 136 3.63 17.51 0.57
C ALA A 136 4.72 17.85 -0.46
N VAL A 137 6.00 17.79 -0.05
CA VAL A 137 7.16 17.98 -0.96
C VAL A 137 7.19 16.88 -2.02
N VAL A 138 7.04 15.62 -1.64
CA VAL A 138 7.05 14.51 -2.60
C VAL A 138 5.84 14.59 -3.54
N ALA A 139 4.66 14.88 -3.04
CA ALA A 139 3.47 15.05 -3.86
C ALA A 139 3.61 16.26 -4.83
N TRP A 140 4.25 17.34 -4.40
CA TRP A 140 4.57 18.47 -5.29
C TRP A 140 5.52 18.05 -6.41
N GLN A 141 6.57 17.28 -6.10
CA GLN A 141 7.51 16.75 -7.11
C GLN A 141 6.80 15.82 -8.11
N LEU A 142 5.87 15.00 -7.64
CA LEU A 142 5.06 14.12 -8.49
C LEU A 142 4.19 14.93 -9.45
N ARG A 143 3.47 15.94 -8.95
CA ARG A 143 2.65 16.82 -9.80
C ARG A 143 3.45 17.54 -10.87
N ARG A 144 4.69 17.97 -10.57
CA ARG A 144 5.60 18.53 -11.58
C ARG A 144 6.01 17.55 -12.67
N ARG A 145 5.83 16.26 -12.43
CA ARG A 145 6.07 15.16 -13.39
C ARG A 145 4.80 14.60 -14.03
N GLY A 146 3.69 15.32 -13.90
CA GLY A 146 2.41 14.91 -14.50
C GLY A 146 1.60 13.91 -13.68
N VAL A 147 2.03 13.52 -12.46
CA VAL A 147 1.27 12.63 -11.58
C VAL A 147 0.34 13.46 -10.69
N PRO A 148 -1.00 13.47 -10.90
CA PRO A 148 -1.92 14.42 -10.27
C PRO A 148 -2.32 13.99 -8.83
N VAL A 149 -1.33 13.75 -7.95
CA VAL A 149 -1.59 13.30 -6.57
C VAL A 149 -1.26 14.35 -5.52
N ARG A 150 -1.95 14.28 -4.40
CA ARG A 150 -1.75 15.12 -3.21
C ARG A 150 -1.15 14.35 -2.04
N ASP A 151 -1.25 13.02 -2.10
CA ASP A 151 -0.70 12.10 -1.09
C ASP A 151 -0.04 10.89 -1.77
N LEU A 152 1.06 10.36 -1.21
CA LEU A 152 1.63 9.09 -1.65
C LEU A 152 0.67 7.92 -1.46
N GLY A 153 -0.30 8.05 -0.57
CA GLY A 153 -1.35 7.10 -0.31
C GLY A 153 -0.86 5.67 -0.04
N PRO A 154 -0.65 5.26 1.22
CA PRO A 154 -0.20 3.90 1.52
C PRO A 154 -1.30 2.86 1.25
N MET A 155 -2.58 3.21 1.43
CA MET A 155 -3.68 2.35 1.00
C MET A 155 -3.87 2.46 -0.50
N ARG A 156 -3.93 1.33 -1.21
CA ARG A 156 -4.01 1.31 -2.69
C ARG A 156 -4.83 0.15 -3.18
N ALA A 157 -5.44 0.32 -4.36
CA ALA A 157 -6.11 -0.75 -5.10
C ALA A 157 -5.77 -0.68 -6.58
N ALA A 158 -5.54 -1.84 -7.19
CA ALA A 158 -5.32 -1.98 -8.63
C ALA A 158 -5.62 -3.42 -9.08
N ARG A 159 -5.70 -3.65 -10.39
CA ARG A 159 -5.72 -5.00 -10.94
C ARG A 159 -4.34 -5.64 -10.77
N ARG A 160 -4.32 -6.86 -10.28
CA ARG A 160 -3.09 -7.62 -10.03
C ARG A 160 -2.26 -7.78 -11.31
N ALA A 161 -2.88 -8.15 -12.41
CA ALA A 161 -2.18 -8.35 -13.68
C ALA A 161 -1.48 -7.08 -14.16
N ASP A 162 -2.14 -5.92 -14.03
CA ASP A 162 -1.58 -4.63 -14.44
C ASP A 162 -0.34 -4.29 -13.59
N LEU A 163 -0.43 -4.47 -12.25
CA LEU A 163 0.70 -4.22 -11.35
C LEU A 163 1.91 -5.11 -11.61
N LEU A 164 1.68 -6.40 -11.95
CA LEU A 164 2.76 -7.34 -12.28
C LEU A 164 3.51 -6.96 -13.56
N ASN A 165 2.86 -6.24 -14.47
CA ASN A 165 3.45 -5.77 -15.72
C ASN A 165 4.21 -4.44 -15.57
N LEU A 166 4.07 -3.73 -14.43
CA LEU A 166 4.85 -2.51 -14.20
C LEU A 166 6.28 -2.84 -13.75
N PRO A 167 7.30 -2.21 -14.37
CA PRO A 167 8.70 -2.46 -14.06
C PRO A 167 9.15 -1.71 -12.80
N VAL A 168 8.50 -1.98 -11.64
CA VAL A 168 8.87 -1.40 -10.34
C VAL A 168 10.01 -2.22 -9.75
N ALA A 169 11.17 -1.60 -9.56
CA ALA A 169 12.40 -2.26 -9.15
C ALA A 169 12.80 -2.02 -7.69
N ASP A 170 12.37 -0.89 -7.09
CA ASP A 170 12.74 -0.56 -5.72
C ASP A 170 12.13 -1.55 -4.72
N LEU A 171 13.00 -2.13 -3.89
CA LEU A 171 12.59 -3.09 -2.86
C LEU A 171 12.53 -2.47 -1.46
N ARG A 172 12.74 -1.16 -1.35
CA ARG A 172 12.84 -0.44 -0.09
C ARG A 172 11.74 0.62 0.03
N PHE A 173 12.08 1.79 0.55
CA PHE A 173 11.13 2.88 0.82
C PHE A 173 10.82 3.75 -0.40
N GLY A 174 11.54 3.59 -1.52
CA GLY A 174 11.24 4.22 -2.79
C GLY A 174 10.08 3.58 -3.55
N TYR A 175 9.73 2.32 -3.24
CA TYR A 175 8.68 1.58 -3.92
C TYR A 175 7.37 2.35 -4.12
N PRO A 176 6.79 3.02 -3.10
CA PRO A 176 5.54 3.74 -3.26
C PRO A 176 5.62 4.87 -4.28
N LEU A 177 6.77 5.54 -4.35
CA LEU A 177 7.03 6.63 -5.27
C LEU A 177 7.28 6.12 -6.69
N GLU A 178 8.12 5.09 -6.83
CA GLU A 178 8.41 4.48 -8.14
C GLU A 178 7.14 3.93 -8.79
N LEU A 179 6.28 3.24 -8.01
CA LEU A 179 5.01 2.72 -8.52
C LEU A 179 4.17 3.83 -9.16
N LEU A 180 4.06 5.01 -8.52
CA LEU A 180 3.31 6.14 -9.05
C LEU A 180 3.92 6.69 -10.33
N LEU A 181 5.24 6.81 -10.39
CA LEU A 181 5.94 7.28 -11.58
C LEU A 181 5.80 6.30 -12.74
N ARG A 182 5.95 4.98 -12.48
CA ARG A 182 5.78 3.94 -13.50
C ARG A 182 4.33 3.86 -14.01
N ALA A 183 3.36 3.96 -13.11
CA ALA A 183 1.95 4.01 -13.48
C ALA A 183 1.65 5.22 -14.40
N SER A 184 2.19 6.39 -14.06
CA SER A 184 2.05 7.59 -14.89
C SER A 184 2.75 7.46 -16.25
N GLN A 185 3.95 6.86 -16.30
CA GLN A 185 4.67 6.61 -17.56
C GLN A 185 3.94 5.61 -18.48
N ALA A 186 3.16 4.72 -17.90
CA ALA A 186 2.33 3.76 -18.62
C ALA A 186 0.90 4.30 -18.89
N ASP A 187 0.68 5.61 -18.75
CA ASP A 187 -0.60 6.28 -18.97
C ASP A 187 -1.76 5.71 -18.14
N TRP A 188 -1.46 5.22 -16.93
CA TRP A 188 -2.51 4.73 -16.04
C TRP A 188 -3.36 5.88 -15.50
N ARG A 189 -4.63 5.59 -15.32
CA ARG A 189 -5.51 6.46 -14.54
C ARG A 189 -5.14 6.38 -13.06
N VAL A 190 -4.61 7.46 -12.50
CA VAL A 190 -4.29 7.57 -11.07
C VAL A 190 -5.38 8.39 -10.38
N VAL A 191 -6.05 7.83 -9.38
CA VAL A 191 -7.21 8.42 -8.68
C VAL A 191 -6.95 8.45 -7.18
N GLU A 192 -7.34 9.53 -6.52
CA GLU A 192 -7.33 9.63 -5.05
C GLU A 192 -8.76 9.54 -4.48
N THR A 193 -8.93 8.72 -3.45
CA THR A 193 -10.15 8.62 -2.63
C THR A 193 -9.78 8.92 -1.18
N ASP A 194 -10.54 9.79 -0.50
CA ASP A 194 -10.24 10.14 0.89
C ASP A 194 -10.45 8.94 1.82
N VAL A 195 -9.48 8.69 2.69
CA VAL A 195 -9.53 7.67 3.73
C VAL A 195 -9.10 8.25 5.07
N ASP A 196 -9.73 7.81 6.13
CA ASP A 196 -9.35 8.20 7.49
C ASP A 196 -7.96 7.68 7.82
N TYR A 197 -7.16 8.53 8.43
CA TYR A 197 -5.82 8.19 8.89
C TYR A 197 -5.77 8.30 10.41
N LEU A 198 -5.60 7.16 11.06
CA LEU A 198 -5.66 6.97 12.49
C LEU A 198 -4.27 7.05 13.12
N PRO A 199 -4.17 7.30 14.43
CA PRO A 199 -2.94 7.05 15.16
C PRO A 199 -2.55 5.57 15.03
N ARG A 200 -1.30 5.29 14.63
CA ARG A 200 -0.80 3.91 14.54
C ARG A 200 -0.65 3.25 15.90
N VAL A 201 -0.72 1.95 15.92
CA VAL A 201 -0.29 1.14 17.05
C VAL A 201 1.23 0.87 16.90
N GLY A 202 2.00 1.16 17.96
CA GLY A 202 3.45 0.97 17.92
C GLY A 202 4.24 2.16 17.34
N ARG A 203 5.51 1.92 16.96
CA ARG A 203 6.44 2.95 16.46
C ARG A 203 6.61 2.88 14.94
N SER A 204 6.68 4.05 14.30
CA SER A 204 7.00 4.12 12.87
C SER A 204 8.40 3.59 12.59
N LYS A 205 8.50 2.60 11.70
CA LYS A 205 9.78 2.04 11.22
C LYS A 205 10.39 2.88 10.09
N VAL A 206 9.59 3.75 9.48
CA VAL A 206 10.00 4.63 8.37
C VAL A 206 10.46 5.99 8.89
N THR A 207 9.61 6.68 9.66
CA THR A 207 9.88 8.05 10.14
C THR A 207 10.06 8.16 11.64
N GLY A 208 9.97 7.04 12.37
CA GLY A 208 10.11 6.99 13.84
C GLY A 208 11.55 7.10 14.35
N THR A 209 12.55 7.09 13.46
CA THR A 209 13.96 7.25 13.80
C THR A 209 14.66 8.17 12.80
N PRO A 210 15.68 8.96 13.22
CA PRO A 210 16.46 9.80 12.31
C PRO A 210 17.09 9.00 11.15
N LEU A 211 17.59 7.80 11.45
CA LEU A 211 18.18 6.91 10.45
C LEU A 211 17.16 6.40 9.44
N GLY A 212 15.95 6.04 9.89
CA GLY A 212 14.84 5.63 9.02
C GLY A 212 14.43 6.76 8.08
N THR A 213 14.28 7.98 8.62
CA THR A 213 13.97 9.18 7.84
C THR A 213 15.05 9.45 6.78
N ALA A 214 16.33 9.43 7.15
CA ALA A 214 17.44 9.67 6.22
C ALA A 214 17.48 8.62 5.09
N ARG A 215 17.23 7.34 5.41
CA ARG A 215 17.14 6.26 4.40
C ARG A 215 15.97 6.48 3.45
N THR A 216 14.81 6.84 3.97
CA THR A 216 13.62 7.13 3.15
C THR A 216 13.85 8.30 2.21
N VAL A 217 14.40 9.40 2.71
CA VAL A 217 14.74 10.59 1.89
C VAL A 217 15.72 10.20 0.78
N ARG A 218 16.80 9.47 1.12
CA ARG A 218 17.78 9.00 0.13
C ARG A 218 17.14 8.14 -0.94
N ASP A 219 16.34 7.12 -0.54
CA ASP A 219 15.74 6.17 -1.47
C ASP A 219 14.75 6.91 -2.39
N MET A 220 13.92 7.82 -1.86
CA MET A 220 13.01 8.64 -2.67
C MET A 220 13.73 9.61 -3.61
N THR A 221 14.82 10.22 -3.16
CA THR A 221 15.63 11.12 -4.01
C THR A 221 16.27 10.35 -5.17
N ALA A 222 16.77 9.15 -4.91
CA ALA A 222 17.34 8.29 -5.95
C ALA A 222 16.30 7.93 -7.02
N ILE A 223 15.07 7.60 -6.61
CA ILE A 223 13.96 7.33 -7.55
C ILE A 223 13.62 8.57 -8.37
N LEU A 224 13.51 9.75 -7.74
CA LEU A 224 13.23 11.00 -8.45
C LEU A 224 14.31 11.39 -9.46
N ALA A 225 15.56 11.00 -9.24
CA ALA A 225 16.67 11.22 -10.14
C ALA A 225 16.76 10.18 -11.27
N GLY A 226 16.37 8.93 -11.01
CA GLY A 226 16.56 7.79 -11.92
C GLY A 226 15.38 7.48 -12.82
N VAL A 227 14.15 7.84 -12.42
CA VAL A 227 12.92 7.64 -13.22
C VAL A 227 12.68 8.91 -14.03
N ARG A 228 13.12 8.91 -15.29
CA ARG A 228 12.85 9.95 -16.29
C ARG A 228 11.73 9.53 -17.20
#